data_1eb7a1c47a27f02d08e585770b69fea4
#
_entry.id   1eb7a1c47a27f02d08e585770b69fea4
#
_cell.length_a   1.000
_cell.length_b   1.000
_cell.length_c   1.000
_cell.angle_alpha   90.00
_cell.angle_beta   90.00
_cell.angle_gamma   90.00
#
_symmetry.space_group_name_H-M   'P 1'
#
loop_
_entity.id
_entity.type
_entity.pdbx_description
1 polymer ?
#
loop_
_entity_poly.entity_id
_entity_poly.type
_entity_poly.pdbx_seq_one_letter_code
_entity_poly.pdbx_strand_id
1 'polypeptide(L)'
;MEILDVVDETGAPTGETVERTEAHREGVRHRTSHVWIARNRNGRIQLLLQKRCMQKDSFPGCYDISSAGHIPAGEEYIPSAIRELKEELNVTVQESDLIYCGQVHKDV
;
A
#
# COMPACT_ATOMS: atom_id res chain seq x y z
N MET A 1 14.72 -9.75 -1.55
CA MET A 1 13.59 -10.47 -2.18
C MET A 1 12.35 -10.32 -1.30
N GLU A 2 11.28 -9.84 -1.85
CA GLU A 2 10.03 -9.64 -1.11
C GLU A 2 9.05 -10.75 -1.42
N ILE A 3 8.60 -11.46 -0.40
CA ILE A 3 7.66 -12.57 -0.53
C ILE A 3 6.28 -12.09 -0.11
N LEU A 4 5.29 -12.39 -0.94
CA LEU A 4 3.91 -11.97 -0.76
C LEU A 4 2.99 -13.18 -0.62
N ASP A 5 1.89 -13.02 0.12
CA ASP A 5 0.84 -14.03 0.16
C ASP A 5 0.02 -13.96 -1.13
N VAL A 6 -0.26 -15.11 -1.73
CA VAL A 6 -1.26 -15.23 -2.79
C VAL A 6 -2.63 -15.19 -2.12
N VAL A 7 -3.52 -14.33 -2.61
CA VAL A 7 -4.84 -14.18 -2.02
C VAL A 7 -5.93 -14.59 -3.01
N ASP A 8 -7.09 -14.93 -2.47
CA ASP A 8 -8.27 -15.28 -3.25
C ASP A 8 -9.08 -14.03 -3.64
N GLU A 9 -10.26 -14.23 -4.20
CA GLU A 9 -11.14 -13.14 -4.65
C GLU A 9 -11.57 -12.20 -3.52
N THR A 10 -11.58 -12.68 -2.28
CA THR A 10 -11.97 -11.88 -1.12
C THR A 10 -10.78 -11.17 -0.48
N GLY A 11 -9.57 -11.43 -0.96
CA GLY A 11 -8.34 -10.90 -0.39
C GLY A 11 -7.78 -11.74 0.75
N ALA A 12 -8.33 -12.94 0.99
CA ALA A 12 -7.85 -13.82 2.03
C ALA A 12 -6.65 -14.65 1.54
N PRO A 13 -5.60 -14.83 2.37
CA PRO A 13 -4.47 -15.67 1.98
C PRO A 13 -4.89 -17.10 1.69
N THR A 14 -4.32 -17.67 0.61
CA THR A 14 -4.61 -19.03 0.18
C THR A 14 -3.69 -20.07 0.82
N GLY A 15 -2.62 -19.63 1.47
CA GLY A 15 -1.56 -20.51 1.98
C GLY A 15 -0.37 -20.60 1.04
N GLU A 16 -0.50 -20.10 -0.18
CA GLU A 16 0.62 -20.03 -1.12
C GLU A 16 1.30 -18.68 -1.05
N THR A 17 2.57 -18.64 -1.41
CA THR A 17 3.34 -17.40 -1.47
C THR A 17 3.97 -17.24 -2.84
N VAL A 18 4.33 -16.01 -3.17
CA VAL A 18 4.95 -15.68 -4.45
C VAL A 18 5.96 -14.54 -4.25
N GLU A 19 7.04 -14.56 -5.01
CA GLU A 19 8.00 -13.48 -4.97
C GLU A 19 7.42 -12.29 -5.76
N ARG A 20 7.65 -11.07 -5.27
CA ARG A 20 7.05 -9.84 -5.81
C ARG A 20 7.22 -9.69 -7.32
N THR A 21 8.43 -9.89 -7.83
CA THR A 21 8.72 -9.76 -9.27
C THR A 21 7.91 -10.75 -10.09
N GLU A 22 7.81 -11.97 -9.60
CA GLU A 22 7.03 -13.03 -10.25
C GLU A 22 5.53 -12.72 -10.20
N ALA A 23 5.05 -12.19 -9.08
CA ALA A 23 3.64 -11.80 -8.93
C ALA A 23 3.24 -10.76 -9.98
N HIS A 24 4.10 -9.78 -10.20
CA HIS A 24 3.82 -8.74 -11.19
C HIS A 24 3.93 -9.27 -12.62
N ARG A 25 4.90 -10.15 -12.88
CA ARG A 25 5.08 -10.73 -14.22
C ARG A 25 3.93 -11.66 -14.60
N GLU A 26 3.47 -12.48 -13.66
CA GLU A 26 2.44 -13.49 -13.92
C GLU A 26 1.02 -13.02 -13.61
N GLY A 27 0.85 -11.82 -13.06
CA GLY A 27 -0.46 -11.32 -12.67
C GLY A 27 -1.06 -12.04 -11.47
N VAL A 28 -0.24 -12.51 -10.56
CA VAL A 28 -0.70 -13.22 -9.37
C VAL A 28 -1.31 -12.24 -8.36
N ARG A 29 -2.51 -12.58 -7.86
CA ARG A 29 -3.22 -11.71 -6.92
C ARG A 29 -2.52 -11.69 -5.57
N HIS A 30 -2.23 -10.49 -5.08
CA HIS A 30 -1.56 -10.25 -3.81
C HIS A 30 -2.14 -9.00 -3.16
N ARG A 31 -1.69 -8.69 -1.94
CA ARG A 31 -2.24 -7.58 -1.16
C ARG A 31 -1.31 -6.37 -1.19
N THR A 32 -1.92 -5.19 -1.23
CA THR A 32 -1.23 -3.93 -1.01
C THR A 32 -1.96 -3.13 0.05
N SER A 33 -1.23 -2.21 0.68
CA SER A 33 -1.78 -1.28 1.65
C SER A 33 -1.63 0.13 1.12
N HIS A 34 -2.72 0.88 1.10
CA HIS A 34 -2.73 2.28 0.67
C HIS A 34 -3.19 3.14 1.83
N VAL A 35 -2.41 4.16 2.16
CA VAL A 35 -2.74 5.11 3.23
C VAL A 35 -2.85 6.50 2.65
N TRP A 36 -3.97 7.15 2.93
CA TRP A 36 -4.18 8.56 2.60
C TRP A 36 -3.99 9.38 3.87
N ILE A 37 -3.08 10.34 3.84
CA ILE A 37 -2.90 11.29 4.94
C ILE A 37 -3.74 12.52 4.60
N ALA A 38 -4.67 12.84 5.49
CA ALA A 38 -5.59 13.94 5.32
C ALA A 38 -5.48 14.94 6.46
N ARG A 39 -5.75 16.20 6.18
CA ARG A 39 -5.87 17.24 7.21
C ARG A 39 -7.06 18.12 6.90
N ASN A 40 -7.64 18.70 7.95
CA ASN A 40 -8.67 19.74 7.82
C ASN A 40 -8.00 21.10 8.02
N ARG A 41 -8.07 21.95 7.04
CA ARG A 41 -7.53 23.31 7.12
C ARG A 41 -8.59 24.28 6.65
N ASN A 42 -9.03 25.15 7.56
CA ASN A 42 -10.06 26.18 7.28
C ASN A 42 -11.33 25.57 6.68
N GLY A 43 -11.77 24.43 7.20
CA GLY A 43 -12.98 23.75 6.74
C GLY A 43 -12.81 22.95 5.45
N ARG A 44 -11.59 22.84 4.91
CA ARG A 44 -11.31 22.08 3.71
C ARG A 44 -10.46 20.86 4.04
N ILE A 45 -10.82 19.72 3.46
CA ILE A 45 -10.03 18.50 3.56
C ILE A 45 -8.92 18.54 2.51
N GLN A 46 -7.68 18.36 2.94
CA GLN A 46 -6.52 18.30 2.06
C GLN A 46 -5.86 16.95 2.21
N LEU A 47 -5.39 16.39 1.11
CA LEU A 47 -4.69 15.11 1.06
C LEU A 47 -3.21 15.35 0.75
N LEU A 48 -2.34 14.59 1.41
CA LEU A 48 -0.93 14.59 1.10
C LEU A 48 -0.66 13.63 -0.06
N LEU A 49 -0.02 14.11 -1.11
CA LEU A 49 0.37 13.30 -2.25
C LEU A 49 1.88 13.24 -2.36
N GLN A 50 2.40 12.11 -2.83
CA GLN A 50 3.80 11.97 -3.19
C GLN A 50 3.93 12.16 -4.69
N LYS A 51 4.94 12.92 -5.10
CA LYS A 51 5.32 12.99 -6.50
C LYS A 51 6.38 11.92 -6.75
N ARG A 52 6.11 11.01 -7.68
CA ARG A 52 7.06 9.97 -8.05
C ARG A 52 8.29 10.60 -8.69
N CYS A 53 9.48 10.09 -8.37
CA CYS A 53 10.69 10.65 -8.98
C CYS A 53 10.75 10.31 -10.47
N MET A 54 11.53 11.10 -11.21
CA MET A 54 11.63 10.95 -12.67
C MET A 54 12.33 9.66 -13.11
N GLN A 55 13.07 9.01 -12.20
CA GLN A 55 13.78 7.75 -12.48
C GLN A 55 12.95 6.50 -12.23
N LYS A 56 11.69 6.63 -11.80
CA LYS A 56 10.81 5.47 -11.61
C LYS A 56 10.47 4.80 -12.93
N ASP A 57 10.40 3.47 -12.94
CA ASP A 57 10.05 2.70 -14.12
C ASP A 57 8.60 2.90 -14.55
N SER A 58 7.71 3.15 -13.58
CA SER A 58 6.28 3.34 -13.81
C SER A 58 5.89 4.76 -13.43
N PHE A 59 5.16 5.44 -14.32
CA PHE A 59 4.57 6.76 -14.09
C PHE A 59 5.55 7.78 -13.49
N PRO A 60 6.74 8.01 -14.11
CA PRO A 60 7.70 8.98 -13.57
C PRO A 60 7.07 10.38 -13.53
N GLY A 61 7.37 11.11 -12.46
CA GLY A 61 6.88 12.48 -12.26
C GLY A 61 5.39 12.60 -11.93
N CYS A 62 4.63 11.51 -11.92
CA CYS A 62 3.21 11.53 -11.56
C CYS A 62 3.01 11.57 -10.05
N TYR A 63 1.86 12.09 -9.61
CA TYR A 63 1.51 12.08 -8.20
C TYR A 63 0.92 10.72 -7.80
N ASP A 64 1.17 10.34 -6.56
CA ASP A 64 0.72 9.09 -5.99
C ASP A 64 0.11 9.36 -4.60
N ILE A 65 -0.54 8.35 -4.04
CA ILE A 65 -1.12 8.44 -2.71
C ILE A 65 -0.03 8.67 -1.65
N SER A 66 -0.45 9.04 -0.44
CA SER A 66 0.50 9.39 0.63
C SER A 66 1.50 8.28 0.89
N SER A 67 1.02 7.05 1.04
CA SER A 67 1.87 5.88 1.22
C SER A 67 1.21 4.66 0.59
N ALA A 68 1.99 3.85 -0.11
CA ALA A 68 1.53 2.62 -0.73
C ALA A 68 2.65 1.59 -0.66
N GLY A 69 2.31 0.36 -0.33
CA GLY A 69 3.28 -0.71 -0.26
C GLY A 69 2.63 -2.07 -0.36
N HIS A 70 3.43 -3.08 -0.68
CA HIS A 70 3.00 -4.47 -0.65
C HIS A 70 2.97 -4.96 0.79
N ILE A 71 2.04 -5.87 1.08
CA ILE A 71 1.96 -6.50 2.40
C ILE A 71 2.76 -7.79 2.32
N PRO A 72 3.89 -7.89 3.05
CA PRO A 72 4.68 -9.12 3.05
C PRO A 72 3.89 -10.33 3.54
N ALA A 73 4.31 -11.51 3.10
CA ALA A 73 3.68 -12.75 3.52
C ALA A 73 3.67 -12.87 5.04
N GLY A 74 2.52 -13.27 5.58
CA GLY A 74 2.33 -13.43 7.01
C GLY A 74 2.04 -12.16 7.79
N GLU A 75 2.06 -11.00 7.15
CA GLU A 75 1.75 -9.73 7.82
C GLU A 75 0.29 -9.32 7.62
N GLU A 76 -0.21 -8.50 8.54
CA GLU A 76 -1.54 -7.94 8.48
C GLU A 76 -1.51 -6.52 7.92
N TYR A 77 -2.67 -6.00 7.52
CA TYR A 77 -2.80 -4.68 6.90
C TYR A 77 -2.33 -3.54 7.80
N ILE A 78 -2.79 -3.54 9.06
CA ILE A 78 -2.52 -2.40 9.97
C ILE A 78 -1.05 -2.29 10.32
N PRO A 79 -0.37 -3.37 10.78
CA PRO A 79 1.07 -3.28 11.05
C PRO A 79 1.88 -2.92 9.81
N SER A 80 1.51 -3.43 8.64
CA SER A 80 2.19 -3.10 7.39
C SER A 80 2.04 -1.63 7.03
N ALA A 81 0.83 -1.07 7.19
CA ALA A 81 0.57 0.34 6.93
C ALA A 81 1.39 1.25 7.85
N ILE A 82 1.44 0.92 9.13
CA ILE A 82 2.21 1.68 10.12
C ILE A 82 3.70 1.67 9.77
N ARG A 83 4.23 0.50 9.41
CA ARG A 83 5.62 0.36 9.02
C ARG A 83 5.93 1.17 7.76
N GLU A 84 5.09 1.09 6.74
CA GLU A 84 5.29 1.81 5.48
C GLU A 84 5.29 3.33 5.68
N LEU A 85 4.39 3.84 6.52
CA LEU A 85 4.38 5.28 6.84
C LEU A 85 5.69 5.72 7.49
N LYS A 86 6.23 4.90 8.38
CA LYS A 86 7.49 5.20 9.04
C LYS A 86 8.66 5.16 8.06
N GLU A 87 8.71 4.13 7.22
CA GLU A 87 9.80 3.94 6.26
C GLU A 87 9.79 4.99 5.15
N GLU A 88 8.62 5.25 4.57
CA GLU A 88 8.52 6.16 3.42
C GLU A 88 8.49 7.64 3.80
N LEU A 89 7.75 7.98 4.86
CA LEU A 89 7.48 9.38 5.20
C LEU A 89 8.04 9.79 6.55
N ASN A 90 8.66 8.87 7.29
CA ASN A 90 9.11 9.09 8.66
C ASN A 90 7.99 9.57 9.58
N VAL A 91 6.78 9.09 9.34
CA VAL A 91 5.60 9.40 10.15
C VAL A 91 5.31 8.22 11.06
N THR A 92 5.24 8.48 12.36
CA THR A 92 4.92 7.47 13.36
C THR A 92 3.46 7.62 13.77
N VAL A 93 2.67 6.56 13.60
CA VAL A 93 1.25 6.53 13.97
C VAL A 93 0.96 5.28 14.80
N GLN A 94 -0.16 5.32 15.52
CA GLN A 94 -0.70 4.17 16.23
C GLN A 94 -1.91 3.64 15.45
N GLU A 95 -2.33 2.42 15.76
CA GLU A 95 -3.50 1.83 15.11
C GLU A 95 -4.73 2.72 15.25
N SER A 96 -4.91 3.35 16.41
CA SER A 96 -6.04 4.24 16.67
C SER A 96 -6.07 5.49 15.78
N ASP A 97 -4.94 5.83 15.15
CA ASP A 97 -4.86 6.98 14.23
C ASP A 97 -5.36 6.62 12.82
N LEU A 98 -5.57 5.34 12.53
CA LEU A 98 -5.97 4.87 11.21
C LEU A 98 -7.46 4.61 11.14
N ILE A 99 -8.06 5.01 10.01
CA ILE A 99 -9.47 4.77 9.72
C ILE A 99 -9.54 3.84 8.51
N TYR A 100 -10.17 2.68 8.67
CA TYR A 100 -10.37 1.74 7.58
C TYR A 100 -11.45 2.26 6.63
N CYS A 101 -11.10 2.46 5.37
CA CYS A 101 -12.00 3.03 4.37
C CYS A 101 -12.55 1.99 3.40
N GLY A 102 -11.98 0.80 3.37
CA GLY A 102 -12.46 -0.25 2.48
C GLY A 102 -11.35 -1.00 1.78
N GLN A 103 -11.76 -1.94 0.94
CA GLN A 103 -10.89 -2.79 0.16
C GLN A 103 -11.34 -2.75 -1.29
N VAL A 104 -10.38 -2.62 -2.20
CA VAL A 104 -10.63 -2.55 -3.64
C VAL A 104 -9.87 -3.65 -4.34
N HIS A 105 -10.52 -4.33 -5.27
CA HIS A 105 -9.88 -5.28 -6.17
C HIS A 105 -9.53 -4.56 -7.46
N LYS A 106 -8.28 -4.65 -7.88
CA LYS A 106 -7.80 -3.98 -9.08
C LYS A 106 -7.03 -4.95 -9.95
N ASP A 107 -7.47 -5.07 -11.19
CA ASP A 107 -6.76 -5.80 -12.24
C ASP A 107 -5.93 -4.82 -13.05
N VAL A 108 -4.64 -5.06 -13.11
CA VAL A 108 -3.70 -4.24 -13.89
C VAL A 108 -2.79 -5.09 -14.75
#